data_7befbe2529b9be4fca861741d1676864
#
_entry.id   7befbe2529b9be4fca861741d1676864
#
_cell.length_a   1.000
_cell.length_b   1.000
_cell.length_c   1.000
_cell.angle_alpha   90.00
_cell.angle_beta   90.00
_cell.angle_gamma   90.00
#
_symmetry.space_group_name_H-M   'P 1'
#
loop_
_entity.id
_entity.type
_entity.pdbx_description
1 polymer ?
#
loop_
_entity_poly.entity_id
_entity_poly.type
_entity_poly.pdbx_seq_one_letter_code
_entity_poly.pdbx_strand_id
1 'polypeptide(L)'
;MHFRTKLVFFICSFSLEFMAQIYDFTDPLRLPGQINSSAEETNPTLSPDGQTIYFVRTLEIKNTGGIYDQDIWTSKYNGMEWSGGKAMGNLNNKLNNAVFASVQDTAASRLYLISSYTTDKDIRKGIAVSTLKDTIWGLPIKVAIPDLDIDGKFVSYFLSQNEDVLVFSFEGSDSEGEEDLYVSTKSSEGWNSPEHMGNAINSPGFEISPFLCPSNDTLYFASNGFKGEGDADIYYSIKKGKWNNWSKPINLGKKINTPKFDAYLIKRGNEIIWASNRDGKDCDLYTAKSIPPPKLISSLQSADVSTFQGYDGKIDLTISSGVPPYKIAWSNGKTTEDLSELNKGKYTVTVIDATGQKNILMAEINEPLFEDKKIIRFPELRYEFNKWTFINDSTINSADSLAYVAELLTNYPEIVIELISHTDSRGEESQNQILSINRARACYKYLVEELKIDPRRIIPVGKGEKEPATWADPISGKSILLTEEYINQFKDNDVLYEKINQLNRRTEGRIISKDFNPVTFPEASKEYLQFIVTPK
;
A
#
# COMPACT_ATOMS: atom_id res chain seq x y z
N MET A 1 -3.91 -0.44 46.05
CA MET A 1 -4.64 -1.28 45.09
C MET A 1 -4.25 -0.79 43.70
N HIS A 2 -3.27 -1.44 43.03
CA HIS A 2 -2.71 -0.96 41.77
C HIS A 2 -3.57 -1.45 40.63
N PHE A 3 -4.26 -0.57 39.93
CA PHE A 3 -4.88 -0.87 38.65
C PHE A 3 -3.83 -0.79 37.54
N ARG A 4 -3.41 -1.93 37.04
CA ARG A 4 -2.63 -2.05 35.79
C ARG A 4 -3.61 -2.01 34.62
N THR A 5 -3.65 -0.91 33.92
CA THR A 5 -4.33 -0.81 32.63
C THR A 5 -3.58 -1.67 31.61
N LYS A 6 -4.15 -2.81 31.21
CA LYS A 6 -3.64 -3.59 30.08
C LYS A 6 -4.01 -2.89 28.79
N LEU A 7 -3.01 -2.32 28.13
CA LEU A 7 -3.13 -1.85 26.75
C LEU A 7 -3.27 -3.09 25.86
N VAL A 8 -4.47 -3.37 25.39
CA VAL A 8 -4.76 -4.42 24.39
C VAL A 8 -4.43 -3.85 23.03
N PHE A 9 -3.26 -4.22 22.50
CA PHE A 9 -2.97 -4.04 21.07
C PHE A 9 -3.90 -4.95 20.26
N PHE A 10 -4.91 -4.38 19.64
CA PHE A 10 -5.61 -5.04 18.53
C PHE A 10 -4.64 -5.05 17.34
N ILE A 11 -3.89 -6.14 17.20
CA ILE A 11 -3.24 -6.46 15.93
C ILE A 11 -4.38 -6.87 15.00
N CYS A 12 -4.87 -5.91 14.22
CA CYS A 12 -5.69 -6.23 13.07
C CYS A 12 -4.78 -6.98 12.10
N SER A 13 -4.87 -8.32 12.11
CA SER A 13 -4.29 -9.17 11.08
C SER A 13 -5.05 -8.89 9.78
N PHE A 14 -4.64 -7.83 9.08
CA PHE A 14 -4.99 -7.70 7.67
C PHE A 14 -4.32 -8.87 6.96
N SER A 15 -5.11 -9.85 6.55
CA SER A 15 -4.70 -10.78 5.51
C SER A 15 -4.26 -9.92 4.32
N LEU A 16 -2.96 -9.88 4.06
CA LEU A 16 -2.42 -9.44 2.79
C LEU A 16 -2.93 -10.44 1.75
N GLU A 17 -4.11 -10.20 1.20
CA GLU A 17 -4.39 -10.67 -0.13
C GLU A 17 -3.37 -9.95 -1.01
N PHE A 18 -2.33 -10.67 -1.42
CA PHE A 18 -1.44 -10.23 -2.47
C PHE A 18 -2.32 -9.93 -3.68
N MET A 19 -2.59 -8.65 -3.92
CA MET A 19 -3.26 -8.22 -5.12
C MET A 19 -2.36 -8.62 -6.27
N ALA A 20 -2.88 -9.45 -7.15
CA ALA A 20 -2.13 -9.95 -8.29
C ALA A 20 -1.61 -8.76 -9.09
N GLN A 21 -0.35 -8.85 -9.47
CA GLN A 21 0.34 -7.80 -10.22
C GLN A 21 -0.39 -7.60 -11.55
N ILE A 22 -1.01 -6.44 -11.74
CA ILE A 22 -1.67 -6.10 -13.01
C ILE A 22 -0.58 -5.76 -14.00
N TYR A 23 -0.44 -6.59 -15.04
CA TYR A 23 0.44 -6.31 -16.16
C TYR A 23 -0.35 -5.64 -17.29
N ASP A 24 0.22 -4.61 -17.89
CA ASP A 24 -0.11 -4.20 -19.25
C ASP A 24 0.98 -4.72 -20.20
N PHE A 25 0.69 -4.72 -21.48
CA PHE A 25 1.61 -5.21 -22.51
C PHE A 25 1.71 -4.19 -23.64
N THR A 26 2.84 -4.19 -24.35
CA THR A 26 2.92 -3.52 -25.66
C THR A 26 1.98 -4.21 -26.63
N ASP A 27 1.67 -3.54 -27.73
CA ASP A 27 0.90 -4.19 -28.80
C ASP A 27 1.67 -5.41 -29.33
N PRO A 28 0.98 -6.53 -29.60
CA PRO A 28 1.57 -7.74 -30.10
C PRO A 28 2.25 -7.55 -31.46
N LEU A 29 3.42 -8.14 -31.60
CA LEU A 29 4.13 -8.19 -32.87
C LEU A 29 4.24 -9.64 -33.32
N ARG A 30 3.81 -9.94 -34.55
CA ARG A 30 4.03 -11.25 -35.16
C ARG A 30 5.53 -11.45 -35.36
N LEU A 31 6.07 -12.60 -34.96
CA LEU A 31 7.49 -12.90 -35.21
C LEU A 31 7.76 -12.93 -36.72
N PRO A 32 8.99 -12.59 -37.15
CA PRO A 32 9.29 -12.43 -38.58
C PRO A 32 9.12 -13.73 -39.37
N GLY A 33 8.98 -13.62 -40.69
CA GLY A 33 8.78 -14.75 -41.61
C GLY A 33 9.89 -15.78 -41.66
N GLN A 34 11.01 -15.54 -41.00
CA GLN A 34 12.04 -16.54 -40.76
C GLN A 34 11.59 -17.61 -39.77
N ILE A 35 10.72 -17.25 -38.81
CA ILE A 35 10.12 -18.18 -37.84
C ILE A 35 8.71 -18.56 -38.31
N ASN A 36 7.80 -17.57 -38.42
CA ASN A 36 6.48 -17.81 -38.93
C ASN A 36 6.50 -18.02 -40.45
N SER A 37 5.75 -18.97 -40.93
CA SER A 37 5.67 -19.32 -42.33
C SER A 37 4.22 -19.33 -42.84
N SER A 38 3.92 -20.09 -43.87
CA SER A 38 2.53 -20.40 -44.26
C SER A 38 2.01 -21.67 -43.57
N ALA A 39 2.81 -22.29 -42.72
CA ALA A 39 2.47 -23.42 -41.87
C ALA A 39 2.00 -22.94 -40.50
N GLU A 40 1.69 -23.85 -39.61
CA GLU A 40 1.30 -23.55 -38.24
C GLU A 40 2.53 -23.64 -37.33
N GLU A 41 2.79 -22.60 -36.55
CA GLU A 41 3.88 -22.55 -35.55
C GLU A 41 3.33 -22.48 -34.13
N THR A 42 3.75 -23.44 -33.27
CA THR A 42 3.31 -23.57 -31.87
C THR A 42 4.48 -24.01 -30.95
N ASN A 43 4.21 -24.19 -29.65
CA ASN A 43 5.12 -24.70 -28.63
C ASN A 43 6.52 -24.04 -28.66
N PRO A 44 6.66 -22.71 -28.57
CA PRO A 44 7.95 -22.07 -28.51
C PRO A 44 8.70 -22.46 -27.22
N THR A 45 9.99 -22.67 -27.31
CA THR A 45 10.90 -22.91 -26.19
C THR A 45 12.22 -22.21 -26.47
N LEU A 46 12.76 -21.47 -25.48
CA LEU A 46 14.03 -20.78 -25.63
C LEU A 46 15.19 -21.58 -24.99
N SER A 47 16.38 -21.50 -25.61
CA SER A 47 17.61 -21.85 -24.92
C SER A 47 17.82 -20.95 -23.69
N PRO A 48 18.57 -21.38 -22.65
CA PRO A 48 18.80 -20.60 -21.44
C PRO A 48 19.43 -19.22 -21.69
N ASP A 49 20.26 -19.08 -22.73
CA ASP A 49 20.83 -17.80 -23.17
C ASP A 49 19.85 -16.95 -24.01
N GLY A 50 18.68 -17.49 -24.33
CA GLY A 50 17.64 -16.84 -25.14
C GLY A 50 18.04 -16.63 -26.60
N GLN A 51 19.12 -17.23 -27.09
CA GLN A 51 19.60 -17.01 -28.45
C GLN A 51 19.13 -18.09 -29.46
N THR A 52 18.50 -19.15 -28.95
CA THR A 52 17.91 -20.17 -29.80
C THR A 52 16.45 -20.35 -29.43
N ILE A 53 15.57 -20.30 -30.40
CA ILE A 53 14.17 -20.69 -30.24
C ILE A 53 13.94 -22.03 -30.90
N TYR A 54 13.31 -22.94 -30.18
CA TYR A 54 12.76 -24.19 -30.67
C TYR A 54 11.26 -24.02 -30.76
N PHE A 55 10.64 -24.53 -31.81
CA PHE A 55 9.19 -24.46 -32.00
C PHE A 55 8.71 -25.66 -32.80
N VAL A 56 7.43 -25.92 -32.68
CA VAL A 56 6.78 -26.95 -33.52
C VAL A 56 6.27 -26.31 -34.78
N ARG A 57 6.42 -26.97 -35.88
CA ARG A 57 5.77 -26.60 -37.14
C ARG A 57 4.90 -27.76 -37.63
N THR A 58 3.61 -27.45 -37.89
CA THR A 58 2.63 -28.35 -38.51
C THR A 58 2.26 -27.80 -39.87
N LEU A 59 1.59 -28.55 -40.72
CA LEU A 59 1.20 -28.15 -42.08
C LEU A 59 2.40 -27.80 -43.00
N GLU A 60 3.56 -28.36 -42.72
CA GLU A 60 4.78 -28.16 -43.48
C GLU A 60 5.12 -29.43 -44.27
N ILE A 61 5.25 -29.30 -45.58
CA ILE A 61 5.51 -30.44 -46.48
C ILE A 61 6.87 -31.10 -46.22
N LYS A 62 7.81 -30.42 -45.60
CA LYS A 62 9.15 -30.93 -45.27
C LYS A 62 9.20 -31.70 -43.95
N ASN A 63 8.10 -31.80 -43.25
CA ASN A 63 8.04 -32.56 -42.01
C ASN A 63 8.25 -34.06 -42.25
N THR A 64 8.91 -34.73 -41.29
CA THR A 64 9.38 -36.10 -41.43
C THR A 64 8.26 -37.12 -41.63
N GLY A 65 7.14 -36.98 -40.96
CA GLY A 65 5.95 -37.84 -41.05
C GLY A 65 4.90 -37.35 -42.05
N GLY A 66 5.15 -36.22 -42.72
CA GLY A 66 4.25 -35.60 -43.68
C GLY A 66 3.63 -34.29 -43.19
N ILE A 67 2.78 -33.71 -44.03
CA ILE A 67 2.26 -32.33 -43.83
C ILE A 67 1.53 -32.11 -42.49
N TYR A 68 0.89 -33.12 -41.94
CA TYR A 68 0.13 -33.03 -40.67
C TYR A 68 0.96 -33.44 -39.44
N ASP A 69 2.22 -33.83 -39.64
CA ASP A 69 3.11 -34.19 -38.55
C ASP A 69 3.66 -32.95 -37.85
N GLN A 70 3.98 -33.10 -36.60
CA GLN A 70 4.55 -32.03 -35.76
C GLN A 70 6.07 -32.27 -35.65
N ASP A 71 6.84 -31.45 -36.36
CA ASP A 71 8.30 -31.49 -36.33
C ASP A 71 8.88 -30.34 -35.54
N ILE A 72 9.99 -30.59 -34.85
CA ILE A 72 10.80 -29.59 -34.17
C ILE A 72 11.58 -28.77 -35.18
N TRP A 73 11.40 -27.46 -35.14
CA TRP A 73 12.18 -26.50 -35.91
C TRP A 73 12.95 -25.60 -34.95
N THR A 74 14.04 -25.00 -35.42
CA THR A 74 14.88 -24.12 -34.63
C THR A 74 15.31 -22.89 -35.42
N SER A 75 15.45 -21.77 -34.75
CA SER A 75 16.02 -20.51 -35.27
C SER A 75 16.97 -19.91 -34.27
N LYS A 76 18.02 -19.24 -34.74
CA LYS A 76 19.03 -18.58 -33.91
C LYS A 76 18.93 -17.08 -34.04
N TYR A 77 19.01 -16.39 -32.91
CA TYR A 77 19.07 -14.93 -32.83
C TYR A 77 20.52 -14.46 -32.87
N ASN A 78 20.85 -13.55 -33.78
CA ASN A 78 22.21 -13.01 -33.94
C ASN A 78 22.44 -11.68 -33.19
N GLY A 79 21.47 -11.23 -32.35
CA GLY A 79 21.48 -9.94 -31.66
C GLY A 79 20.65 -8.85 -32.37
N MET A 80 20.27 -9.07 -33.63
CA MET A 80 19.44 -8.16 -34.42
C MET A 80 18.17 -8.84 -34.94
N GLU A 81 18.34 -10.05 -35.50
CA GLU A 81 17.25 -10.79 -36.14
C GLU A 81 17.38 -12.30 -35.91
N TRP A 82 16.28 -13.00 -36.12
CA TRP A 82 16.22 -14.45 -36.13
C TRP A 82 16.66 -15.00 -37.48
N SER A 83 17.42 -16.10 -37.49
CA SER A 83 17.76 -16.85 -38.71
C SER A 83 16.52 -17.52 -39.29
N GLY A 84 16.61 -18.00 -40.52
CA GLY A 84 15.59 -18.88 -41.08
C GLY A 84 15.39 -20.16 -40.28
N GLY A 85 14.13 -20.58 -40.12
CA GLY A 85 13.79 -21.82 -39.43
C GLY A 85 14.44 -23.04 -40.08
N LYS A 86 14.99 -23.95 -39.29
CA LYS A 86 15.61 -25.22 -39.73
C LYS A 86 15.02 -26.39 -38.96
N ALA A 87 14.58 -27.44 -39.69
CA ALA A 87 14.10 -28.67 -39.04
C ALA A 87 15.25 -29.39 -38.31
N MET A 88 14.97 -29.95 -37.15
CA MET A 88 15.92 -30.74 -36.34
C MET A 88 15.84 -32.23 -36.71
N GLY A 89 16.27 -32.55 -37.91
CA GLY A 89 16.04 -33.87 -38.56
C GLY A 89 16.47 -35.09 -37.77
N ASN A 90 17.46 -34.99 -36.88
CA ASN A 90 17.88 -36.10 -36.02
C ASN A 90 17.03 -36.30 -34.75
N LEU A 91 16.17 -35.32 -34.42
CA LEU A 91 15.22 -35.39 -33.31
C LEU A 91 13.77 -35.57 -33.79
N ASN A 92 13.51 -35.35 -35.07
CA ASN A 92 12.19 -35.52 -35.67
C ASN A 92 12.00 -36.95 -36.16
N ASN A 93 10.82 -37.50 -35.99
CA ASN A 93 10.39 -38.81 -36.48
C ASN A 93 8.96 -38.72 -37.02
N LYS A 94 8.34 -39.84 -37.36
CA LYS A 94 6.98 -39.91 -37.93
C LYS A 94 5.83 -39.74 -36.90
N LEU A 95 6.14 -39.24 -35.73
CA LEU A 95 5.17 -38.89 -34.69
C LEU A 95 5.32 -37.43 -34.33
N ASN A 96 4.36 -36.92 -33.56
CA ASN A 96 4.42 -35.57 -33.02
C ASN A 96 5.66 -35.38 -32.16
N ASN A 97 6.45 -34.38 -32.49
CA ASN A 97 7.70 -34.05 -31.81
C ASN A 97 7.66 -32.61 -31.33
N ALA A 98 8.04 -32.37 -30.08
CA ALA A 98 8.17 -31.03 -29.53
C ALA A 98 9.29 -30.98 -28.50
N VAL A 99 9.98 -29.84 -28.43
CA VAL A 99 10.85 -29.47 -27.30
C VAL A 99 10.02 -28.64 -26.33
N PHE A 100 9.94 -29.06 -25.07
CA PHE A 100 9.24 -28.30 -24.03
C PHE A 100 10.19 -27.68 -23.01
N ALA A 101 11.46 -28.06 -22.97
CA ALA A 101 12.48 -27.42 -22.16
C ALA A 101 13.87 -27.52 -22.77
N SER A 102 14.66 -26.47 -22.55
CA SER A 102 16.09 -26.43 -22.89
C SER A 102 16.85 -26.01 -21.63
N VAL A 103 17.79 -26.85 -21.21
CA VAL A 103 18.60 -26.66 -20.01
C VAL A 103 20.08 -26.75 -20.39
N GLN A 104 20.89 -25.90 -19.76
CA GLN A 104 22.33 -25.90 -19.91
C GLN A 104 23.00 -25.71 -18.55
N ASP A 105 23.92 -26.61 -18.25
CA ASP A 105 24.81 -26.48 -17.12
C ASP A 105 26.28 -26.57 -17.56
N THR A 106 27.20 -26.67 -16.61
CA THR A 106 28.63 -26.77 -16.88
C THR A 106 29.03 -28.11 -17.57
N ALA A 107 28.17 -29.11 -17.51
CA ALA A 107 28.46 -30.45 -18.06
C ALA A 107 27.92 -30.64 -19.47
N ALA A 108 26.69 -30.14 -19.75
CA ALA A 108 26.04 -30.36 -21.04
C ALA A 108 24.84 -29.44 -21.30
N SER A 109 24.52 -29.27 -22.59
CA SER A 109 23.20 -28.77 -23.02
C SER A 109 22.24 -29.94 -23.20
N ARG A 110 21.01 -29.80 -22.70
CA ARG A 110 19.97 -30.84 -22.78
C ARG A 110 18.68 -30.25 -23.35
N LEU A 111 18.00 -31.04 -24.16
CA LEU A 111 16.66 -30.78 -24.63
C LEU A 111 15.72 -31.85 -24.07
N TYR A 112 14.62 -31.40 -23.48
CA TYR A 112 13.54 -32.26 -23.04
C TYR A 112 12.44 -32.28 -24.09
N LEU A 113 12.01 -33.46 -24.44
CA LEU A 113 11.17 -33.73 -25.61
C LEU A 113 9.93 -34.51 -25.20
N ILE A 114 8.84 -34.27 -25.90
CA ILE A 114 7.68 -35.15 -25.88
C ILE A 114 8.03 -36.41 -26.66
N SER A 115 7.72 -37.56 -26.14
CA SER A 115 8.05 -38.90 -26.67
C SER A 115 9.51 -39.32 -26.50
N SER A 116 9.69 -40.59 -26.21
CA SER A 116 11.01 -41.22 -26.09
C SER A 116 11.29 -42.13 -27.29
N TYR A 117 12.54 -42.16 -27.71
CA TYR A 117 13.01 -42.97 -28.85
C TYR A 117 14.01 -44.00 -28.36
N THR A 118 13.64 -45.26 -28.35
CA THR A 118 14.55 -46.32 -27.97
C THR A 118 15.15 -47.05 -29.18
N THR A 119 14.40 -47.14 -30.27
CA THR A 119 14.82 -47.66 -31.59
C THR A 119 13.87 -47.13 -32.66
N ASP A 120 14.19 -47.28 -33.95
CA ASP A 120 13.30 -46.94 -35.08
C ASP A 120 11.93 -47.66 -35.06
N LYS A 121 11.76 -48.66 -34.22
CA LYS A 121 10.55 -49.48 -34.14
C LYS A 121 9.81 -49.40 -32.82
N ASP A 122 10.39 -48.82 -31.77
CA ASP A 122 9.80 -48.78 -30.42
C ASP A 122 9.77 -47.34 -29.91
N ILE A 123 8.86 -46.55 -30.49
CA ILE A 123 8.61 -45.18 -30.06
C ILE A 123 7.51 -45.22 -29.00
N ARG A 124 7.84 -44.78 -27.80
CA ARG A 124 6.90 -44.74 -26.68
C ARG A 124 6.56 -43.29 -26.32
N LYS A 125 5.30 -43.06 -26.04
CA LYS A 125 4.86 -41.78 -25.48
C LYS A 125 5.51 -41.56 -24.12
N GLY A 126 5.86 -40.33 -23.81
CA GLY A 126 6.45 -39.93 -22.53
C GLY A 126 7.40 -38.75 -22.66
N ILE A 127 8.18 -38.56 -21.62
CA ILE A 127 9.20 -37.52 -21.57
C ILE A 127 10.54 -38.15 -21.90
N ALA A 128 11.32 -37.50 -22.76
CA ALA A 128 12.68 -37.92 -23.07
C ALA A 128 13.65 -36.75 -22.98
N VAL A 129 14.93 -37.03 -22.75
CA VAL A 129 16.01 -36.06 -22.73
C VAL A 129 17.06 -36.42 -23.79
N SER A 130 17.41 -35.43 -24.62
CA SER A 130 18.54 -35.49 -25.55
C SER A 130 19.67 -34.62 -25.06
N THR A 131 20.90 -35.10 -25.11
CA THR A 131 22.09 -34.35 -24.68
C THR A 131 22.93 -34.00 -25.90
N LEU A 132 23.38 -32.74 -25.95
CA LEU A 132 24.30 -32.28 -27.00
C LEU A 132 25.70 -32.82 -26.74
N LYS A 133 26.27 -33.52 -27.73
CA LYS A 133 27.66 -33.96 -27.73
C LYS A 133 28.34 -33.37 -28.95
N ASP A 134 29.40 -32.62 -28.72
CA ASP A 134 30.07 -31.80 -29.74
C ASP A 134 29.10 -30.82 -30.43
N THR A 135 28.50 -31.19 -31.53
CA THR A 135 27.53 -30.40 -32.31
C THR A 135 26.26 -31.17 -32.66
N ILE A 136 26.13 -32.39 -32.16
CA ILE A 136 25.04 -33.30 -32.52
C ILE A 136 24.21 -33.64 -31.28
N TRP A 137 22.90 -33.51 -31.39
CA TRP A 137 21.96 -34.00 -30.39
C TRP A 137 21.91 -35.54 -30.43
N GLY A 138 22.15 -36.15 -29.26
CA GLY A 138 22.08 -37.61 -29.11
C GLY A 138 20.64 -38.12 -29.20
N LEU A 139 20.52 -39.46 -29.32
CA LEU A 139 19.19 -40.09 -29.25
C LEU A 139 18.53 -39.79 -27.89
N PRO A 140 17.27 -39.40 -27.87
CA PRO A 140 16.54 -39.11 -26.63
C PRO A 140 16.39 -40.36 -25.76
N ILE A 141 16.61 -40.20 -24.46
CA ILE A 141 16.50 -41.24 -23.44
C ILE A 141 15.24 -40.93 -22.59
N LYS A 142 14.44 -41.96 -22.32
CA LYS A 142 13.22 -41.82 -21.50
C LYS A 142 13.53 -41.25 -20.10
N VAL A 143 12.79 -40.25 -19.69
CA VAL A 143 12.72 -39.78 -18.31
C VAL A 143 11.54 -40.49 -17.63
N ALA A 144 11.84 -41.24 -16.56
CA ALA A 144 10.83 -41.99 -15.84
C ALA A 144 10.19 -41.08 -14.78
N ILE A 145 8.88 -40.91 -14.83
CA ILE A 145 8.06 -40.28 -13.81
C ILE A 145 7.17 -41.38 -13.23
N PRO A 146 7.19 -41.63 -11.91
CA PRO A 146 6.31 -42.61 -11.27
C PRO A 146 4.84 -42.24 -11.52
N ASP A 147 4.01 -43.27 -11.69
CA ASP A 147 2.54 -43.16 -11.81
C ASP A 147 2.05 -42.21 -12.92
N LEU A 148 2.90 -41.77 -13.82
CA LEU A 148 2.52 -41.00 -14.99
C LEU A 148 2.01 -41.90 -16.09
N ASP A 149 0.67 -42.04 -16.19
CA ASP A 149 0.00 -42.69 -17.31
C ASP A 149 -0.58 -41.64 -18.27
N ILE A 150 0.04 -41.52 -19.42
CA ILE A 150 -0.33 -40.55 -20.47
C ILE A 150 -0.91 -41.25 -21.72
N ASP A 151 -1.53 -42.40 -21.52
CA ASP A 151 -2.07 -43.20 -22.62
C ASP A 151 -3.38 -42.59 -23.17
N GLY A 152 -3.28 -41.38 -23.57
CA GLY A 152 -4.44 -40.73 -24.16
C GLY A 152 -4.12 -39.42 -24.78
N LYS A 153 -4.60 -38.58 -25.10
CA LYS A 153 -4.93 -37.36 -25.69
C LYS A 153 -3.81 -36.31 -25.69
N PHE A 154 -4.08 -35.14 -25.36
CA PHE A 154 -3.16 -34.03 -25.39
C PHE A 154 -2.33 -33.99 -24.09
N VAL A 155 -1.04 -33.69 -24.19
CA VAL A 155 -0.16 -33.48 -23.02
C VAL A 155 0.78 -32.33 -23.32
N SER A 156 0.86 -31.39 -22.41
CA SER A 156 1.84 -30.32 -22.45
C SER A 156 2.71 -30.31 -21.19
N TYR A 157 3.94 -29.82 -21.31
CA TYR A 157 4.93 -29.88 -20.26
C TYR A 157 5.66 -28.57 -20.07
N PHE A 158 6.11 -28.31 -18.85
CA PHE A 158 7.10 -27.32 -18.47
C PHE A 158 8.09 -27.93 -17.48
N LEU A 159 9.39 -27.67 -17.66
CA LEU A 159 10.43 -28.07 -16.72
C LEU A 159 11.16 -26.82 -16.21
N SER A 160 11.39 -26.76 -14.90
CA SER A 160 12.19 -25.70 -14.28
C SER A 160 13.64 -25.76 -14.75
N GLN A 161 14.33 -24.63 -14.79
CA GLN A 161 15.74 -24.53 -15.18
C GLN A 161 16.67 -25.36 -14.28
N ASN A 162 16.29 -25.59 -13.02
CA ASN A 162 17.03 -26.43 -12.08
C ASN A 162 16.70 -27.92 -12.22
N GLU A 163 15.82 -28.28 -13.14
CA GLU A 163 15.37 -29.67 -13.36
C GLU A 163 14.79 -30.34 -12.10
N ASP A 164 14.13 -29.57 -11.24
CA ASP A 164 13.57 -30.01 -9.96
C ASP A 164 12.05 -29.93 -9.88
N VAL A 165 11.42 -29.21 -10.80
CA VAL A 165 9.96 -29.04 -10.90
C VAL A 165 9.52 -29.30 -12.33
N LEU A 166 8.61 -30.25 -12.49
CA LEU A 166 7.94 -30.56 -13.76
C LEU A 166 6.46 -30.28 -13.59
N VAL A 167 5.93 -29.37 -14.39
CA VAL A 167 4.49 -29.11 -14.49
C VAL A 167 3.99 -29.67 -15.80
N PHE A 168 2.85 -30.31 -15.78
CA PHE A 168 2.28 -30.91 -16.98
C PHE A 168 0.75 -30.92 -16.93
N SER A 169 0.15 -31.00 -18.08
CA SER A 169 -1.28 -31.05 -18.31
C SER A 169 -1.64 -32.39 -18.93
N PHE A 170 -2.60 -33.06 -18.35
CA PHE A 170 -3.18 -34.30 -18.92
C PHE A 170 -4.54 -34.59 -18.27
N GLU A 171 -5.34 -35.47 -18.93
CA GLU A 171 -6.59 -35.99 -18.37
C GLU A 171 -6.26 -37.16 -17.42
N GLY A 172 -6.23 -36.88 -16.11
CA GLY A 172 -6.00 -37.85 -15.05
C GLY A 172 -7.32 -38.39 -14.46
N SER A 173 -7.21 -39.34 -13.54
CA SER A 173 -8.40 -39.94 -12.89
C SER A 173 -9.08 -39.00 -11.90
N ASP A 174 -8.41 -37.93 -11.48
CA ASP A 174 -8.88 -36.91 -10.56
C ASP A 174 -8.98 -35.52 -11.21
N SER A 175 -9.00 -35.46 -12.54
CA SER A 175 -9.22 -34.23 -13.29
C SER A 175 -10.64 -33.68 -13.05
N GLU A 176 -10.75 -32.35 -12.95
CA GLU A 176 -12.03 -31.63 -12.80
C GLU A 176 -12.80 -31.51 -14.14
N GLY A 177 -12.06 -31.55 -15.25
CA GLY A 177 -12.59 -31.40 -16.60
C GLY A 177 -11.85 -32.26 -17.63
N GLU A 178 -11.34 -31.59 -18.64
CA GLU A 178 -10.52 -32.21 -19.70
C GLU A 178 -9.07 -32.37 -19.20
N GLU A 179 -8.10 -31.64 -19.76
CA GLU A 179 -6.72 -31.67 -19.29
C GLU A 179 -6.53 -30.73 -18.10
N ASP A 180 -6.13 -31.28 -16.95
CA ASP A 180 -5.80 -30.53 -15.74
C ASP A 180 -4.28 -30.41 -15.54
N LEU A 181 -3.87 -29.40 -14.77
CA LEU A 181 -2.48 -29.18 -14.40
C LEU A 181 -2.07 -30.01 -13.19
N TYR A 182 -0.95 -30.69 -13.33
CA TYR A 182 -0.28 -31.49 -12.32
C TYR A 182 1.17 -31.06 -12.15
N VAL A 183 1.76 -31.35 -11.01
CA VAL A 183 3.16 -31.10 -10.71
C VAL A 183 3.84 -32.35 -10.19
N SER A 184 5.06 -32.59 -10.66
CA SER A 184 5.99 -33.52 -10.02
C SER A 184 7.24 -32.76 -9.58
N THR A 185 7.70 -33.04 -8.38
CA THR A 185 8.94 -32.45 -7.84
C THR A 185 10.00 -33.53 -7.72
N LYS A 186 11.28 -33.15 -7.88
CA LYS A 186 12.40 -34.07 -7.82
C LYS A 186 12.98 -34.15 -6.41
N SER A 187 13.16 -35.35 -5.91
CA SER A 187 13.84 -35.64 -4.65
C SER A 187 15.22 -36.29 -4.92
N SER A 188 15.95 -36.67 -3.87
CA SER A 188 17.19 -37.46 -3.99
C SER A 188 16.96 -38.83 -4.59
N GLU A 189 15.75 -39.35 -4.55
CA GLU A 189 15.38 -40.68 -5.09
C GLU A 189 14.86 -40.62 -6.54
N GLY A 190 14.69 -39.41 -7.09
CA GLY A 190 14.15 -39.14 -8.42
C GLY A 190 12.90 -38.30 -8.40
N TRP A 191 12.11 -38.39 -9.46
CA TRP A 191 10.84 -37.71 -9.58
C TRP A 191 9.77 -38.35 -8.68
N ASN A 192 8.97 -37.50 -8.02
CA ASN A 192 7.80 -37.93 -7.26
C ASN A 192 6.63 -38.21 -8.21
N SER A 193 5.63 -38.95 -7.73
CA SER A 193 4.36 -39.12 -8.44
C SER A 193 3.67 -37.77 -8.68
N PRO A 194 2.90 -37.64 -9.77
CA PRO A 194 2.14 -36.43 -10.05
C PRO A 194 1.20 -36.04 -8.92
N GLU A 195 1.15 -34.75 -8.59
CA GLU A 195 0.22 -34.14 -7.64
C GLU A 195 -0.68 -33.15 -8.39
N HIS A 196 -2.01 -33.27 -8.22
CA HIS A 196 -2.99 -32.35 -8.80
C HIS A 196 -2.82 -30.95 -8.21
N MET A 197 -2.79 -29.91 -9.06
CA MET A 197 -2.48 -28.55 -8.63
C MET A 197 -3.68 -27.79 -8.05
N GLY A 198 -4.82 -28.42 -7.91
CA GLY A 198 -6.00 -27.92 -7.17
C GLY A 198 -6.96 -27.12 -8.03
N ASN A 199 -8.21 -27.06 -7.55
CA ASN A 199 -9.38 -26.50 -8.26
C ASN A 199 -9.37 -24.96 -8.37
N ALA A 200 -8.37 -24.28 -7.82
CA ALA A 200 -8.24 -22.85 -8.03
C ALA A 200 -7.78 -22.49 -9.45
N ILE A 201 -6.98 -23.38 -10.07
CA ILE A 201 -6.41 -23.21 -11.42
C ILE A 201 -6.87 -24.27 -12.40
N ASN A 202 -7.38 -25.41 -11.93
CA ASN A 202 -8.02 -26.42 -12.75
C ASN A 202 -9.53 -26.18 -12.79
N SER A 203 -10.14 -26.40 -13.95
CA SER A 203 -11.53 -26.04 -14.26
C SER A 203 -12.25 -27.18 -14.98
N PRO A 204 -13.59 -27.09 -15.23
CA PRO A 204 -14.28 -28.07 -16.09
C PRO A 204 -13.86 -28.08 -17.56
N GLY A 205 -13.09 -27.09 -18.02
CA GLY A 205 -12.47 -27.07 -19.34
C GLY A 205 -11.08 -27.71 -19.32
N PHE A 206 -10.24 -27.33 -20.27
CA PHE A 206 -8.85 -27.73 -20.28
C PHE A 206 -7.94 -26.63 -19.72
N GLU A 207 -6.85 -27.06 -19.08
CA GLU A 207 -5.71 -26.23 -18.71
C GLU A 207 -4.45 -26.79 -19.36
N ILE A 208 -3.84 -26.03 -20.28
CA ILE A 208 -2.71 -26.48 -21.10
C ILE A 208 -1.54 -25.49 -21.10
N SER A 209 -0.43 -25.93 -21.69
CA SER A 209 0.77 -25.10 -21.95
C SER A 209 1.28 -24.34 -20.71
N PRO A 210 1.53 -25.02 -19.58
CA PRO A 210 2.03 -24.38 -18.38
C PRO A 210 3.41 -23.76 -18.59
N PHE A 211 3.64 -22.58 -17.97
CA PHE A 211 4.93 -21.95 -17.84
C PHE A 211 5.10 -21.40 -16.43
N LEU A 212 6.02 -21.92 -15.66
CA LEU A 212 6.32 -21.48 -14.30
C LEU A 212 7.50 -20.50 -14.31
N CYS A 213 7.35 -19.36 -13.66
CA CYS A 213 8.44 -18.41 -13.50
C CYS A 213 9.59 -19.00 -12.68
N PRO A 214 10.85 -18.53 -12.88
CA PRO A 214 12.02 -19.04 -12.14
C PRO A 214 11.93 -18.93 -10.62
N SER A 215 11.07 -18.04 -10.09
CA SER A 215 10.77 -17.91 -8.64
C SER A 215 9.87 -19.02 -8.11
N ASN A 216 9.30 -19.87 -8.98
CA ASN A 216 8.32 -20.92 -8.65
C ASN A 216 7.07 -20.39 -7.93
N ASP A 217 6.72 -19.12 -8.09
CA ASP A 217 5.57 -18.47 -7.46
C ASP A 217 4.46 -18.04 -8.43
N THR A 218 4.78 -17.91 -9.70
CA THR A 218 3.86 -17.45 -10.74
C THR A 218 3.80 -18.47 -11.88
N LEU A 219 2.60 -18.99 -12.12
CA LEU A 219 2.29 -19.93 -13.19
C LEU A 219 1.45 -19.24 -14.26
N TYR A 220 1.87 -19.34 -15.50
CA TYR A 220 1.09 -19.01 -16.69
C TYR A 220 0.58 -20.30 -17.34
N PHE A 221 -0.64 -20.27 -17.85
CA PHE A 221 -1.26 -21.41 -18.55
C PHE A 221 -2.37 -20.92 -19.47
N ALA A 222 -2.77 -21.73 -20.43
CA ALA A 222 -3.94 -21.44 -21.26
C ALA A 222 -5.13 -22.31 -20.84
N SER A 223 -6.32 -21.75 -20.88
CA SER A 223 -7.56 -22.43 -20.50
C SER A 223 -8.76 -21.90 -21.29
N ASN A 224 -9.75 -22.77 -21.49
CA ASN A 224 -11.08 -22.43 -21.98
C ASN A 224 -12.16 -22.51 -20.88
N GLY A 225 -11.83 -22.96 -19.67
CA GLY A 225 -12.78 -23.14 -18.58
C GLY A 225 -13.05 -21.92 -17.73
N PHE A 226 -12.23 -20.86 -17.86
CA PHE A 226 -12.45 -19.59 -17.17
C PHE A 226 -13.07 -18.54 -18.11
N LYS A 227 -13.66 -17.48 -17.50
CA LYS A 227 -14.21 -16.38 -18.28
C LYS A 227 -13.08 -15.63 -19.00
N GLY A 228 -13.05 -15.73 -20.31
CA GLY A 228 -12.04 -15.14 -21.18
C GLY A 228 -12.62 -14.39 -22.36
N GLU A 229 -11.79 -14.25 -23.41
CA GLU A 229 -12.09 -13.56 -24.66
C GLU A 229 -12.45 -14.54 -25.80
N GLY A 230 -11.97 -15.81 -25.75
CA GLY A 230 -12.10 -16.74 -26.86
C GLY A 230 -12.02 -18.23 -26.55
N ASP A 231 -11.53 -18.98 -27.55
CA ASP A 231 -11.47 -20.45 -27.56
C ASP A 231 -10.49 -20.99 -26.50
N ALA A 232 -9.35 -20.33 -26.34
CA ALA A 232 -8.40 -20.53 -25.26
C ALA A 232 -7.71 -19.21 -24.95
N ASP A 233 -7.63 -18.88 -23.69
CA ASP A 233 -6.99 -17.67 -23.20
C ASP A 233 -5.84 -17.98 -22.25
N ILE A 234 -4.85 -17.11 -22.23
CA ILE A 234 -3.71 -17.19 -21.32
C ILE A 234 -4.03 -16.48 -20.03
N TYR A 235 -3.83 -17.19 -18.94
CA TYR A 235 -3.99 -16.72 -17.55
C TYR A 235 -2.68 -16.81 -16.80
N TYR A 236 -2.59 -16.11 -15.67
CA TYR A 236 -1.59 -16.39 -14.66
C TYR A 236 -2.22 -16.54 -13.28
N SER A 237 -1.53 -17.27 -12.41
CA SER A 237 -1.90 -17.46 -11.02
C SER A 237 -0.68 -17.41 -10.12
N ILE A 238 -0.87 -16.97 -8.87
CA ILE A 238 0.20 -16.84 -7.85
C ILE A 238 0.07 -17.96 -6.83
N LYS A 239 1.17 -18.66 -6.57
CA LYS A 239 1.22 -19.74 -5.59
C LYS A 239 1.13 -19.20 -4.16
N LYS A 240 0.26 -19.80 -3.36
CA LYS A 240 0.03 -19.48 -1.93
C LYS A 240 0.60 -20.57 -1.02
N GLY A 241 1.89 -20.85 -1.14
CA GLY A 241 2.60 -21.84 -0.34
C GLY A 241 2.69 -23.22 -1.00
N LYS A 242 1.72 -24.11 -0.78
CA LYS A 242 1.72 -25.47 -1.35
C LYS A 242 1.39 -25.47 -2.84
N TRP A 243 1.74 -26.57 -3.55
CA TRP A 243 1.50 -26.74 -4.97
C TRP A 243 0.02 -26.81 -5.37
N ASN A 244 -0.84 -27.21 -4.47
CA ASN A 244 -2.30 -27.25 -4.68
C ASN A 244 -3.04 -26.00 -4.18
N ASN A 245 -2.31 -24.92 -3.86
CA ASN A 245 -2.92 -23.69 -3.35
C ASN A 245 -2.44 -22.47 -4.15
N TRP A 246 -3.31 -21.97 -5.02
CA TRP A 246 -3.06 -20.88 -5.95
C TRP A 246 -4.07 -19.74 -5.80
N SER A 247 -3.76 -18.57 -6.31
CA SER A 247 -4.74 -17.49 -6.46
C SER A 247 -5.77 -17.87 -7.54
N LYS A 248 -6.89 -17.15 -7.59
CA LYS A 248 -7.75 -17.21 -8.77
C LYS A 248 -6.96 -16.79 -10.01
N PRO A 249 -7.14 -17.46 -11.17
CA PRO A 249 -6.50 -17.09 -12.41
C PRO A 249 -6.89 -15.68 -12.87
N ILE A 250 -5.92 -14.97 -13.40
CA ILE A 250 -6.09 -13.63 -13.95
C ILE A 250 -5.78 -13.67 -15.44
N ASN A 251 -6.76 -13.28 -16.25
CA ASN A 251 -6.64 -13.19 -17.71
C ASN A 251 -5.60 -12.11 -18.08
N LEU A 252 -4.73 -12.38 -19.07
CA LEU A 252 -3.71 -11.43 -19.53
C LEU A 252 -4.28 -10.24 -20.33
N GLY A 253 -5.58 -10.25 -20.60
CA GLY A 253 -6.29 -9.15 -21.25
C GLY A 253 -6.19 -9.16 -22.79
N LYS A 254 -6.96 -8.28 -23.40
CA LYS A 254 -7.26 -8.25 -24.86
C LYS A 254 -6.08 -8.00 -25.78
N LYS A 255 -4.96 -7.54 -25.30
CA LYS A 255 -3.74 -7.44 -26.11
C LYS A 255 -3.13 -8.82 -26.37
N ILE A 256 -3.17 -9.70 -25.37
CA ILE A 256 -2.61 -11.05 -25.44
C ILE A 256 -3.66 -12.04 -25.88
N ASN A 257 -4.85 -12.00 -25.27
CA ASN A 257 -5.95 -12.90 -25.57
C ASN A 257 -6.91 -12.30 -26.60
N THR A 258 -7.44 -13.13 -27.47
CA THR A 258 -8.35 -12.78 -28.56
C THR A 258 -9.58 -13.67 -28.54
N PRO A 259 -10.64 -13.41 -29.36
CA PRO A 259 -11.75 -14.35 -29.51
C PRO A 259 -11.38 -15.71 -30.13
N LYS A 260 -10.11 -16.02 -30.25
CA LYS A 260 -9.57 -17.24 -30.83
C LYS A 260 -8.63 -17.96 -29.89
N PHE A 261 -7.82 -18.88 -30.41
CA PHE A 261 -6.89 -19.67 -29.61
C PHE A 261 -5.59 -18.90 -29.34
N ASP A 262 -5.28 -18.68 -28.06
CA ASP A 262 -4.06 -18.07 -27.55
C ASP A 262 -3.45 -18.98 -26.47
N ALA A 263 -2.25 -19.55 -26.70
CA ALA A 263 -1.63 -20.53 -25.81
C ALA A 263 -0.08 -20.57 -25.95
N TYR A 264 0.55 -21.49 -25.24
CA TYR A 264 1.99 -21.78 -25.32
C TYR A 264 2.88 -20.58 -25.01
N LEU A 265 2.54 -19.84 -23.96
CA LEU A 265 3.31 -18.69 -23.52
C LEU A 265 4.65 -19.13 -22.91
N ILE A 266 5.72 -18.50 -23.36
CA ILE A 266 7.02 -18.51 -22.68
C ILE A 266 7.45 -17.07 -22.36
N LYS A 267 8.35 -16.93 -21.38
CA LYS A 267 8.79 -15.62 -20.91
C LYS A 267 10.31 -15.53 -20.83
N ARG A 268 10.86 -14.39 -21.30
CA ARG A 268 12.27 -14.04 -21.20
C ARG A 268 12.38 -12.61 -20.65
N GLY A 269 12.69 -12.47 -19.37
CA GLY A 269 12.67 -11.17 -18.73
C GLY A 269 11.27 -10.53 -18.79
N ASN A 270 11.13 -9.38 -19.41
CA ASN A 270 9.86 -8.70 -19.64
C ASN A 270 9.20 -9.01 -21.00
N GLU A 271 9.86 -9.80 -21.84
CA GLU A 271 9.31 -10.24 -23.13
C GLU A 271 8.56 -11.56 -22.96
N ILE A 272 7.40 -11.68 -23.60
CA ILE A 272 6.65 -12.92 -23.75
C ILE A 272 6.56 -13.30 -25.22
N ILE A 273 6.56 -14.60 -25.49
CA ILE A 273 6.30 -15.19 -26.81
C ILE A 273 5.21 -16.22 -26.64
N TRP A 274 4.22 -16.24 -27.53
CA TRP A 274 3.10 -17.20 -27.47
C TRP A 274 2.60 -17.53 -28.86
N ALA A 275 1.82 -18.59 -28.99
CA ALA A 275 1.14 -18.97 -30.21
C ALA A 275 -0.29 -18.41 -30.23
N SER A 276 -0.70 -17.88 -31.37
CA SER A 276 -2.04 -17.33 -31.57
C SER A 276 -2.49 -17.48 -33.03
N ASN A 277 -3.75 -17.82 -33.24
CA ASN A 277 -4.34 -17.82 -34.56
C ASN A 277 -5.17 -16.55 -34.86
N ARG A 278 -4.81 -15.43 -34.23
CA ARG A 278 -5.53 -14.13 -34.31
C ARG A 278 -5.70 -13.57 -35.71
N ASP A 279 -4.72 -13.78 -36.59
CA ASP A 279 -4.68 -13.21 -37.93
C ASP A 279 -5.13 -14.20 -39.01
N GLY A 280 -5.40 -15.48 -38.66
CA GLY A 280 -5.69 -16.50 -39.63
C GLY A 280 -6.46 -17.70 -39.11
N LYS A 281 -6.27 -18.85 -39.77
CA LYS A 281 -6.78 -20.16 -39.34
C LYS A 281 -5.75 -20.93 -38.53
N ASP A 282 -4.46 -20.74 -38.86
CA ASP A 282 -3.34 -21.45 -38.28
C ASP A 282 -2.63 -20.56 -37.26
N CYS A 283 -1.97 -21.16 -36.28
CA CYS A 283 -1.25 -20.42 -35.26
C CYS A 283 0.08 -19.89 -35.78
N ASP A 284 0.37 -18.66 -35.41
CA ASP A 284 1.68 -18.02 -35.55
C ASP A 284 2.25 -17.66 -34.17
N LEU A 285 3.54 -17.46 -34.09
CA LEU A 285 4.21 -16.98 -32.89
C LEU A 285 4.20 -15.44 -32.84
N TYR A 286 3.76 -14.90 -31.72
CA TYR A 286 3.73 -13.47 -31.43
C TYR A 286 4.63 -13.13 -30.24
N THR A 287 5.06 -11.88 -30.17
CA THR A 287 5.79 -11.35 -29.00
C THR A 287 5.21 -10.05 -28.53
N ALA A 288 5.29 -9.80 -27.22
CA ALA A 288 4.98 -8.53 -26.60
C ALA A 288 5.89 -8.32 -25.37
N LYS A 289 6.02 -7.08 -24.93
CA LYS A 289 6.74 -6.77 -23.69
C LYS A 289 5.74 -6.46 -22.59
N SER A 290 5.91 -7.07 -21.43
CA SER A 290 5.17 -6.68 -20.24
C SER A 290 5.62 -5.29 -19.78
N ILE A 291 4.67 -4.43 -19.52
CA ILE A 291 4.87 -3.09 -18.99
C ILE A 291 4.65 -3.18 -17.49
N PRO A 292 5.69 -2.94 -16.67
CA PRO A 292 5.51 -2.98 -15.22
C PRO A 292 4.50 -1.89 -14.81
N PRO A 293 3.72 -2.13 -13.75
CA PRO A 293 2.83 -1.12 -13.24
C PRO A 293 3.60 0.14 -12.86
N PRO A 294 3.01 1.34 -13.02
CA PRO A 294 3.64 2.58 -12.64
C PRO A 294 4.04 2.53 -11.17
N LYS A 295 5.24 3.06 -10.86
CA LYS A 295 5.74 3.10 -9.48
C LYS A 295 4.81 3.96 -8.63
N LEU A 296 4.44 3.49 -7.44
CA LEU A 296 3.69 4.29 -6.48
C LEU A 296 4.55 5.47 -6.01
N ILE A 297 4.08 6.69 -6.26
CA ILE A 297 4.70 7.95 -5.84
C ILE A 297 3.68 8.75 -5.07
N SER A 298 4.02 9.11 -3.84
CA SER A 298 3.20 9.96 -2.99
C SER A 298 4.06 10.93 -2.20
N SER A 299 3.47 12.07 -1.82
CA SER A 299 4.12 13.13 -1.04
C SER A 299 3.16 13.71 -0.02
N LEU A 300 3.72 14.37 1.00
CA LEU A 300 2.96 15.09 2.01
C LEU A 300 3.33 16.57 1.99
N GLN A 301 2.31 17.41 2.17
CA GLN A 301 2.47 18.81 2.55
C GLN A 301 1.73 19.03 3.87
N SER A 302 2.35 19.73 4.82
CA SER A 302 1.74 20.02 6.12
C SER A 302 1.63 21.50 6.35
N ALA A 303 0.58 21.90 7.06
CA ALA A 303 0.41 23.22 7.62
C ALA A 303 0.32 23.10 9.14
N ASP A 304 1.20 23.81 9.82
CA ASP A 304 1.27 23.86 11.28
C ASP A 304 0.00 24.48 11.88
N VAL A 305 -0.24 24.24 13.15
CA VAL A 305 -1.34 24.91 13.85
C VAL A 305 -1.07 26.41 13.93
N SER A 306 -2.13 27.20 13.79
CA SER A 306 -2.02 28.67 13.77
C SER A 306 -1.79 29.27 15.16
N THR A 307 -2.13 28.53 16.21
CA THR A 307 -2.03 28.98 17.61
C THR A 307 -1.41 27.88 18.46
N PHE A 308 -0.85 28.30 19.60
CA PHE A 308 -0.37 27.35 20.60
C PHE A 308 -1.53 26.45 21.08
N GLN A 309 -1.28 25.15 21.14
CA GLN A 309 -2.29 24.11 21.37
C GLN A 309 -3.50 24.19 20.41
N GLY A 310 -3.30 24.76 19.25
CA GLY A 310 -4.31 24.75 18.19
C GLY A 310 -4.58 23.35 17.67
N TYR A 311 -5.72 23.19 17.00
CA TYR A 311 -6.13 21.93 16.35
C TYR A 311 -6.53 22.15 14.89
N ASP A 312 -6.03 23.21 14.28
CA ASP A 312 -6.30 23.60 12.89
C ASP A 312 -5.20 23.17 11.91
N GLY A 313 -4.25 22.35 12.37
CA GLY A 313 -3.22 21.76 11.55
C GLY A 313 -3.79 20.88 10.43
N LYS A 314 -3.08 20.82 9.31
CA LYS A 314 -3.51 20.06 8.12
C LYS A 314 -2.36 19.28 7.52
N ILE A 315 -2.69 18.17 6.89
CA ILE A 315 -1.77 17.41 6.04
C ILE A 315 -2.51 17.05 4.75
N ASP A 316 -1.91 17.41 3.63
CA ASP A 316 -2.34 17.08 2.28
C ASP A 316 -1.48 15.91 1.79
N LEU A 317 -2.12 14.80 1.43
CA LEU A 317 -1.49 13.65 0.83
C LEU A 317 -1.75 13.66 -0.67
N THR A 318 -0.73 13.87 -1.46
CA THR A 318 -0.82 13.78 -2.91
C THR A 318 -0.26 12.46 -3.41
N ILE A 319 -1.07 11.67 -4.13
CA ILE A 319 -0.63 10.46 -4.84
C ILE A 319 -0.52 10.81 -6.32
N SER A 320 0.73 10.95 -6.82
CA SER A 320 1.00 11.39 -8.19
C SER A 320 1.18 10.26 -9.19
N SER A 321 1.40 9.02 -8.71
CA SER A 321 1.57 7.82 -9.55
C SER A 321 1.29 6.56 -8.74
N GLY A 322 0.95 5.46 -9.41
CA GLY A 322 0.56 4.17 -8.87
C GLY A 322 -0.70 3.65 -9.54
N VAL A 323 -1.17 2.48 -9.14
CA VAL A 323 -2.36 1.84 -9.71
C VAL A 323 -3.52 1.90 -8.71
N PRO A 324 -4.61 2.67 -8.99
CA PRO A 324 -5.78 2.70 -8.11
C PRO A 324 -6.55 1.35 -8.12
N PRO A 325 -7.35 1.03 -7.09
CA PRO A 325 -7.63 1.87 -5.91
C PRO A 325 -6.50 1.87 -4.88
N TYR A 326 -6.40 2.97 -4.12
CA TYR A 326 -5.42 3.09 -3.04
C TYR A 326 -6.04 2.76 -1.69
N LYS A 327 -5.28 2.06 -0.84
CA LYS A 327 -5.59 1.86 0.58
C LYS A 327 -4.73 2.83 1.39
N ILE A 328 -5.37 3.71 2.13
CA ILE A 328 -4.73 4.73 2.96
C ILE A 328 -5.00 4.42 4.43
N ALA A 329 -3.95 4.46 5.25
CA ALA A 329 -4.06 4.24 6.69
C ALA A 329 -3.12 5.20 7.43
N TRP A 330 -3.68 6.10 8.23
CA TRP A 330 -2.95 7.03 9.08
C TRP A 330 -2.74 6.49 10.49
N SER A 331 -1.68 6.96 11.16
CA SER A 331 -1.36 6.58 12.54
C SER A 331 -2.44 6.96 13.56
N ASN A 332 -3.31 7.93 13.26
CA ASN A 332 -4.47 8.32 14.06
C ASN A 332 -5.76 7.53 13.73
N GLY A 333 -5.66 6.49 12.89
CA GLY A 333 -6.78 5.62 12.51
C GLY A 333 -7.66 6.13 11.38
N LYS A 334 -7.42 7.34 10.85
CA LYS A 334 -8.16 7.86 9.68
C LYS A 334 -7.68 7.16 8.40
N THR A 335 -8.57 7.13 7.39
CA THR A 335 -8.33 6.52 6.06
C THR A 335 -8.62 7.48 4.90
N THR A 336 -8.90 8.74 5.21
CA THR A 336 -9.07 9.80 4.21
C THR A 336 -7.74 10.14 3.54
N GLU A 337 -7.77 10.71 2.35
CA GLU A 337 -6.57 11.17 1.66
C GLU A 337 -5.91 12.26 2.49
N ASP A 338 -6.62 13.33 2.79
CA ASP A 338 -6.13 14.44 3.58
C ASP A 338 -6.56 14.34 5.04
N LEU A 339 -5.80 15.02 5.88
CA LEU A 339 -6.13 15.24 7.28
C LEU A 339 -6.32 16.73 7.57
N SER A 340 -7.34 17.05 8.35
CA SER A 340 -7.58 18.36 8.92
C SER A 340 -7.87 18.24 10.42
N GLU A 341 -7.92 19.39 11.10
CA GLU A 341 -8.19 19.46 12.54
C GLU A 341 -7.16 18.65 13.34
N LEU A 342 -5.89 18.90 13.07
CA LEU A 342 -4.77 18.23 13.71
C LEU A 342 -4.15 19.10 14.79
N ASN A 343 -3.82 18.47 15.91
CA ASN A 343 -2.94 19.05 16.92
C ASN A 343 -1.47 18.93 16.47
N LYS A 344 -0.55 19.58 17.19
CA LYS A 344 0.88 19.30 17.02
C LYS A 344 1.15 17.81 17.23
N GLY A 345 2.08 17.27 16.43
CA GLY A 345 2.46 15.87 16.55
C GLY A 345 3.00 15.29 15.26
N LYS A 346 3.42 14.03 15.35
CA LYS A 346 3.91 13.26 14.21
C LYS A 346 2.81 12.35 13.68
N TYR A 347 2.57 12.44 12.38
CA TYR A 347 1.56 11.67 11.67
C TYR A 347 2.24 10.82 10.61
N THR A 348 1.98 9.54 10.62
CA THR A 348 2.50 8.60 9.62
C THR A 348 1.35 8.07 8.79
N VAL A 349 1.53 8.03 7.48
CA VAL A 349 0.60 7.40 6.55
C VAL A 349 1.24 6.22 5.84
N THR A 350 0.47 5.16 5.69
CA THR A 350 0.76 4.04 4.79
C THR A 350 -0.19 4.11 3.62
N VAL A 351 0.36 4.18 2.41
CA VAL A 351 -0.37 4.11 1.14
C VAL A 351 -0.02 2.80 0.46
N ILE A 352 -1.03 2.04 0.04
CA ILE A 352 -0.85 0.79 -0.72
C ILE A 352 -1.72 0.89 -1.98
N ASP A 353 -1.13 0.67 -3.14
CA ASP A 353 -1.86 0.65 -4.41
C ASP A 353 -2.45 -0.73 -4.74
N ALA A 354 -3.19 -0.83 -5.85
CA ALA A 354 -3.83 -2.08 -6.29
C ALA A 354 -2.83 -3.19 -6.61
N THR A 355 -1.58 -2.87 -6.90
CA THR A 355 -0.52 -3.84 -7.18
C THR A 355 0.22 -4.30 -5.91
N GLY A 356 -0.12 -3.73 -4.75
CA GLY A 356 0.53 -4.00 -3.48
C GLY A 356 1.80 -3.19 -3.23
N GLN A 357 2.17 -2.25 -4.12
CA GLN A 357 3.25 -1.32 -3.84
C GLN A 357 2.89 -0.45 -2.64
N LYS A 358 3.86 -0.25 -1.75
CA LYS A 358 3.66 0.41 -0.46
C LYS A 358 4.57 1.61 -0.30
N ASN A 359 4.01 2.75 0.10
CA ASN A 359 4.73 3.93 0.57
C ASN A 359 4.39 4.20 2.03
N ILE A 360 5.39 4.60 2.82
CA ILE A 360 5.21 5.07 4.19
C ILE A 360 5.83 6.44 4.27
N LEU A 361 5.01 7.44 4.64
CA LEU A 361 5.42 8.84 4.75
C LEU A 361 5.11 9.35 6.15
N MET A 362 5.86 10.36 6.59
CA MET A 362 5.67 11.01 7.87
C MET A 362 5.68 12.53 7.70
N ALA A 363 4.74 13.19 8.34
CA ALA A 363 4.70 14.63 8.49
C ALA A 363 4.68 15.00 9.98
N GLU A 364 5.22 16.15 10.31
CA GLU A 364 5.19 16.73 11.64
C GLU A 364 4.42 18.05 11.60
N ILE A 365 3.46 18.20 12.46
CA ILE A 365 2.72 19.44 12.71
C ILE A 365 3.34 20.10 13.91
N ASN A 366 3.80 21.32 13.74
CA ASN A 366 4.36 22.13 14.80
C ASN A 366 3.34 23.13 15.33
N GLU A 367 3.63 23.70 16.49
CA GLU A 367 2.90 24.83 17.01
C GLU A 367 3.80 26.06 17.03
N PRO A 368 3.21 27.27 16.86
CA PRO A 368 4.01 28.49 16.86
C PRO A 368 4.66 28.70 18.23
N LEU A 369 5.89 29.15 18.21
CA LEU A 369 6.55 29.65 19.41
C LEU A 369 5.83 30.89 19.90
N PHE A 370 5.73 31.04 21.23
CA PHE A 370 5.16 32.25 21.82
C PHE A 370 5.97 33.50 21.44
N GLU A 371 5.27 34.52 20.99
CA GLU A 371 5.85 35.85 20.86
C GLU A 371 5.73 36.62 22.20
N ASP A 372 6.71 37.46 22.52
CA ASP A 372 6.64 38.33 23.68
C ASP A 372 5.43 39.24 23.61
N LYS A 373 4.77 39.42 24.75
CA LYS A 373 3.53 40.20 24.90
C LYS A 373 2.27 39.62 24.23
N LYS A 374 2.36 38.38 23.69
CA LYS A 374 1.17 37.72 23.16
C LYS A 374 0.22 37.33 24.28
N ILE A 375 -1.06 37.61 24.09
CA ILE A 375 -2.13 37.24 25.03
C ILE A 375 -2.42 35.76 24.84
N ILE A 376 -2.35 35.00 25.92
CA ILE A 376 -2.78 33.60 25.98
C ILE A 376 -4.20 33.60 26.51
N ARG A 377 -5.15 33.21 25.68
CA ARG A 377 -6.54 33.02 26.14
C ARG A 377 -6.65 31.64 26.76
N PHE A 378 -7.11 31.59 27.98
CA PHE A 378 -7.39 30.34 28.68
C PHE A 378 -8.77 29.80 28.31
N PRO A 379 -9.05 28.53 28.50
CA PRO A 379 -10.40 28.01 28.58
C PRO A 379 -11.19 28.80 29.64
N GLU A 380 -12.50 28.78 29.54
CA GLU A 380 -13.35 29.65 30.37
C GLU A 380 -13.12 29.45 31.86
N LEU A 381 -12.76 30.58 32.56
CA LEU A 381 -12.64 30.63 34.00
C LEU A 381 -13.86 31.40 34.54
N ARG A 382 -14.67 30.78 35.38
CA ARG A 382 -15.81 31.44 36.02
C ARG A 382 -15.63 31.54 37.52
N TYR A 383 -16.20 32.63 38.05
CA TYR A 383 -16.20 32.95 39.47
C TYR A 383 -17.62 33.09 39.95
N GLU A 384 -17.85 32.83 41.26
CA GLU A 384 -19.10 33.16 41.92
C GLU A 384 -19.37 34.67 41.79
N PHE A 385 -20.66 35.04 41.79
CA PHE A 385 -21.07 36.44 41.67
C PHE A 385 -20.44 37.31 42.75
N ASN A 386 -19.81 38.40 42.33
CA ASN A 386 -19.07 39.34 43.18
C ASN A 386 -18.02 38.72 44.11
N LYS A 387 -17.47 37.58 43.76
CA LYS A 387 -16.41 36.85 44.47
C LYS A 387 -15.26 36.47 43.53
N TRP A 388 -14.22 35.94 44.14
CA TRP A 388 -13.04 35.36 43.46
C TRP A 388 -12.92 33.85 43.67
N THR A 389 -13.97 33.21 44.22
CA THR A 389 -14.07 31.76 44.33
C THR A 389 -14.42 31.17 42.97
N PHE A 390 -13.69 30.11 42.56
CA PHE A 390 -13.93 29.42 41.28
C PHE A 390 -15.27 28.67 41.31
N ILE A 391 -15.92 28.63 40.15
CA ILE A 391 -17.03 27.72 39.89
C ILE A 391 -16.46 26.45 39.28
N ASN A 392 -16.73 25.33 39.94
CA ASN A 392 -16.42 23.99 39.46
C ASN A 392 -17.68 23.14 39.57
N ASP A 393 -18.43 23.01 38.48
CA ASP A 393 -19.66 22.24 38.42
C ASP A 393 -19.68 21.33 37.17
N SER A 394 -20.81 20.71 36.88
CA SER A 394 -20.95 19.81 35.72
C SER A 394 -20.83 20.48 34.34
N THR A 395 -20.90 21.81 34.30
CA THR A 395 -20.86 22.60 33.06
C THR A 395 -19.53 23.32 32.87
N ILE A 396 -18.87 23.71 33.97
CA ILE A 396 -17.60 24.44 33.94
C ILE A 396 -16.69 23.93 35.05
N ASN A 397 -15.47 23.57 34.67
CA ASN A 397 -14.40 23.25 35.59
C ASN A 397 -13.27 24.29 35.44
N SER A 398 -13.29 25.32 36.25
CA SER A 398 -12.26 26.38 36.24
C SER A 398 -10.88 25.83 36.66
N ALA A 399 -10.83 24.73 37.38
CA ALA A 399 -9.60 24.06 37.76
C ALA A 399 -8.89 23.47 36.52
N ASP A 400 -9.63 22.88 35.56
CA ASP A 400 -9.04 22.35 34.32
C ASP A 400 -8.46 23.49 33.47
N SER A 401 -9.08 24.66 33.48
CA SER A 401 -8.54 25.84 32.79
C SER A 401 -7.21 26.31 33.37
N LEU A 402 -7.01 26.17 34.67
CA LEU A 402 -5.74 26.47 35.33
C LEU A 402 -4.73 25.36 35.17
N ALA A 403 -5.16 24.09 35.06
CA ALA A 403 -4.26 22.98 34.70
C ALA A 403 -3.63 23.19 33.32
N TYR A 404 -4.38 23.74 32.36
CA TYR A 404 -3.85 24.16 31.07
C TYR A 404 -2.69 25.17 31.19
N VAL A 405 -2.84 26.19 32.07
CA VAL A 405 -1.77 27.17 32.32
C VAL A 405 -0.56 26.52 32.96
N ALA A 406 -0.77 25.60 33.90
CA ALA A 406 0.30 24.86 34.56
C ALA A 406 1.06 23.94 33.56
N GLU A 407 0.36 23.26 32.68
CA GLU A 407 0.96 22.46 31.60
C GLU A 407 1.82 23.34 30.68
N LEU A 408 1.31 24.49 30.27
CA LEU A 408 2.07 25.47 29.49
C LEU A 408 3.38 25.84 30.20
N LEU A 409 3.28 26.28 31.47
CA LEU A 409 4.45 26.69 32.22
C LEU A 409 5.42 25.53 32.53
N THR A 410 4.92 24.31 32.59
CA THR A 410 5.76 23.11 32.76
C THR A 410 6.52 22.79 31.47
N ASN A 411 5.86 22.88 30.32
CA ASN A 411 6.47 22.60 29.02
C ASN A 411 7.47 23.69 28.58
N TYR A 412 7.31 24.93 29.11
CA TYR A 412 8.18 26.07 28.79
C TYR A 412 8.72 26.68 30.10
N PRO A 413 9.75 26.07 30.71
CA PRO A 413 10.25 26.45 32.03
C PRO A 413 10.86 27.86 32.07
N GLU A 414 11.21 28.44 30.90
CA GLU A 414 11.79 29.78 30.75
C GLU A 414 10.75 30.90 30.72
N ILE A 415 9.46 30.60 30.61
CA ILE A 415 8.40 31.62 30.46
C ILE A 415 7.97 32.18 31.80
N VAL A 416 7.80 33.50 31.82
CA VAL A 416 7.11 34.28 32.90
C VAL A 416 5.88 34.92 32.31
N ILE A 417 4.74 34.82 33.04
CA ILE A 417 3.47 35.36 32.59
C ILE A 417 2.88 36.38 33.56
N GLU A 418 2.15 37.36 33.05
CA GLU A 418 1.12 38.06 33.80
C GLU A 418 -0.20 37.28 33.71
N LEU A 419 -0.88 37.09 34.85
CA LEU A 419 -2.26 36.64 34.93
C LEU A 419 -3.16 37.85 35.09
N ILE A 420 -3.86 38.20 34.01
CA ILE A 420 -4.61 39.43 33.94
C ILE A 420 -6.10 39.11 34.05
N SER A 421 -6.74 39.60 35.11
CA SER A 421 -8.20 39.44 35.30
C SER A 421 -8.93 40.75 35.06
N HIS A 422 -10.13 40.62 34.48
CA HIS A 422 -11.01 41.72 34.13
C HIS A 422 -12.39 41.53 34.74
N THR A 423 -13.13 42.61 34.87
CA THR A 423 -14.56 42.64 35.24
C THR A 423 -15.40 43.20 34.10
N ASP A 424 -16.70 43.05 34.19
CA ASP A 424 -17.61 43.89 33.43
C ASP A 424 -17.74 45.28 34.07
N SER A 425 -18.44 46.20 33.42
CA SER A 425 -18.60 47.60 33.85
C SER A 425 -19.68 47.82 34.90
N ARG A 426 -20.30 46.75 35.41
CA ARG A 426 -21.34 46.86 36.44
C ARG A 426 -20.74 47.06 37.83
N GLY A 427 -21.13 48.12 38.53
CA GLY A 427 -20.65 48.46 39.86
C GLY A 427 -19.66 49.65 39.86
N GLU A 428 -19.01 49.85 40.99
CA GLU A 428 -18.05 50.94 41.17
C GLU A 428 -16.67 50.53 40.62
N GLU A 429 -16.02 51.41 39.84
CA GLU A 429 -14.71 51.17 39.25
C GLU A 429 -13.67 50.69 40.28
N SER A 430 -13.67 51.35 41.48
CA SER A 430 -12.75 50.96 42.57
C SER A 430 -12.99 49.56 43.08
N GLN A 431 -14.23 49.09 43.13
CA GLN A 431 -14.60 47.74 43.56
C GLN A 431 -14.25 46.74 42.45
N ASN A 432 -14.50 47.09 41.19
CA ASN A 432 -14.11 46.26 40.05
C ASN A 432 -12.59 46.09 39.95
N GLN A 433 -11.82 47.11 40.26
CA GLN A 433 -10.36 47.02 40.37
C GLN A 433 -9.93 46.03 41.45
N ILE A 434 -10.50 46.10 42.66
CA ILE A 434 -10.19 45.18 43.76
C ILE A 434 -10.62 43.75 43.43
N LEU A 435 -11.81 43.57 42.86
CA LEU A 435 -12.36 42.28 42.47
C LEU A 435 -11.47 41.60 41.43
N SER A 436 -11.03 42.34 40.42
CA SER A 436 -10.13 41.79 39.38
C SER A 436 -8.77 41.39 39.93
N ILE A 437 -8.15 42.17 40.81
CA ILE A 437 -6.90 41.80 41.49
C ILE A 437 -7.08 40.53 42.30
N ASN A 438 -8.15 40.40 43.07
CA ASN A 438 -8.41 39.22 43.87
C ASN A 438 -8.66 37.98 43.04
N ARG A 439 -9.31 38.10 41.88
CA ARG A 439 -9.45 37.00 40.91
C ARG A 439 -8.11 36.55 40.33
N ALA A 440 -7.26 37.48 39.93
CA ALA A 440 -5.91 37.16 39.48
C ALA A 440 -5.08 36.48 40.58
N ARG A 441 -5.20 36.96 41.83
CA ARG A 441 -4.52 36.35 43.00
C ARG A 441 -5.09 34.96 43.34
N ALA A 442 -6.38 34.72 43.12
CA ALA A 442 -6.95 33.37 43.29
C ALA A 442 -6.36 32.38 42.27
N CYS A 443 -6.24 32.78 41.01
CA CYS A 443 -5.54 31.96 40.00
C CYS A 443 -4.06 31.70 40.35
N TYR A 444 -3.34 32.76 40.73
CA TYR A 444 -1.95 32.68 41.18
C TYR A 444 -1.82 31.67 42.35
N LYS A 445 -2.63 31.82 43.39
CA LYS A 445 -2.61 30.95 44.55
C LYS A 445 -2.84 29.49 44.17
N TYR A 446 -3.80 29.20 43.31
CA TYR A 446 -4.10 27.86 42.87
C TYR A 446 -2.94 27.25 42.06
N LEU A 447 -2.36 28.01 41.12
CA LEU A 447 -1.21 27.55 40.30
C LEU A 447 0.01 27.28 41.18
N VAL A 448 0.28 28.10 42.20
CA VAL A 448 1.44 27.97 43.08
C VAL A 448 1.23 26.90 44.16
N GLU A 449 0.10 26.95 44.87
CA GLU A 449 -0.15 26.10 46.03
C GLU A 449 -0.61 24.70 45.64
N GLU A 450 -1.52 24.57 44.62
CA GLU A 450 -2.05 23.27 44.21
C GLU A 450 -1.24 22.65 43.05
N LEU A 451 -0.93 23.42 42.00
CA LEU A 451 -0.27 22.90 40.79
C LEU A 451 1.25 23.07 40.83
N LYS A 452 1.82 23.60 41.92
CA LYS A 452 3.27 23.66 42.24
C LYS A 452 4.12 24.42 41.21
N ILE A 453 3.54 25.41 40.54
CA ILE A 453 4.28 26.29 39.63
C ILE A 453 5.13 27.26 40.46
N ASP A 454 6.37 27.52 39.99
CA ASP A 454 7.27 28.49 40.68
C ASP A 454 6.63 29.87 40.77
N PRO A 455 6.42 30.41 41.96
CA PRO A 455 5.71 31.68 42.19
C PRO A 455 6.33 32.87 41.45
N ARG A 456 7.62 32.85 41.15
CA ARG A 456 8.35 33.92 40.43
C ARG A 456 7.99 34.02 38.95
N ARG A 457 7.33 32.98 38.44
CA ARG A 457 6.96 32.88 37.01
C ARG A 457 5.57 33.45 36.73
N ILE A 458 4.85 33.92 37.74
CA ILE A 458 3.47 34.39 37.59
C ILE A 458 3.31 35.72 38.29
N ILE A 459 2.79 36.72 37.60
CA ILE A 459 2.47 38.03 38.15
C ILE A 459 0.97 38.28 38.05
N PRO A 460 0.21 38.27 39.15
CA PRO A 460 -1.21 38.52 39.12
C PRO A 460 -1.51 40.02 38.97
N VAL A 461 -2.33 40.36 37.94
CA VAL A 461 -2.69 41.72 37.60
C VAL A 461 -4.21 41.85 37.50
N GLY A 462 -4.79 42.88 38.18
CA GLY A 462 -6.19 43.24 38.01
C GLY A 462 -6.30 44.48 37.13
N LYS A 463 -7.18 44.44 36.15
CA LYS A 463 -7.45 45.56 35.23
C LYS A 463 -8.82 46.19 35.43
N GLY A 464 -9.67 45.61 36.30
CA GLY A 464 -11.06 46.05 36.43
C GLY A 464 -11.76 46.00 35.09
N GLU A 465 -12.52 47.05 34.81
CA GLU A 465 -13.28 47.23 33.56
C GLU A 465 -12.56 48.01 32.48
N LYS A 466 -11.28 48.41 32.72
CA LYS A 466 -10.52 49.34 31.85
C LYS A 466 -10.13 48.79 30.49
N GLU A 467 -10.07 47.47 30.34
CA GLU A 467 -9.70 46.81 29.09
C GLU A 467 -10.85 45.88 28.64
N PRO A 468 -11.90 46.40 27.96
CA PRO A 468 -13.01 45.59 27.47
C PRO A 468 -12.56 44.52 26.48
N ALA A 469 -13.26 43.38 26.46
CA ALA A 469 -13.04 42.35 25.50
C ALA A 469 -13.42 42.75 24.07
N THR A 470 -12.86 42.09 23.11
CA THR A 470 -13.25 42.20 21.70
C THR A 470 -14.15 41.03 21.34
N TRP A 471 -15.24 41.28 20.66
CA TRP A 471 -16.19 40.29 20.20
C TRP A 471 -16.34 40.35 18.69
N ALA A 472 -16.26 39.20 18.02
CA ALA A 472 -16.62 39.11 16.62
C ALA A 472 -18.15 39.03 16.50
N ASP A 473 -18.76 40.09 15.99
CA ASP A 473 -20.20 40.12 15.75
C ASP A 473 -20.58 39.03 14.71
N PRO A 474 -21.43 38.07 15.10
CA PRO A 474 -21.77 36.94 14.22
C PRO A 474 -22.56 37.37 12.97
N ILE A 475 -23.15 38.59 12.95
CA ILE A 475 -23.94 39.10 11.84
C ILE A 475 -23.06 39.85 10.84
N SER A 476 -22.22 40.75 11.32
CA SER A 476 -21.39 41.59 10.45
C SER A 476 -19.97 41.06 10.23
N GLY A 477 -19.52 40.08 11.01
CA GLY A 477 -18.14 39.59 11.02
C GLY A 477 -17.09 40.59 11.52
N LYS A 478 -17.54 41.78 11.99
CA LYS A 478 -16.64 42.82 12.47
C LYS A 478 -16.24 42.58 13.91
N SER A 479 -15.01 42.92 14.24
CA SER A 479 -14.52 42.91 15.62
C SER A 479 -14.97 44.19 16.33
N ILE A 480 -15.73 44.02 17.41
CA ILE A 480 -16.34 45.10 18.17
C ILE A 480 -15.77 45.06 19.58
N LEU A 481 -15.38 46.23 20.11
CA LEU A 481 -14.94 46.40 21.49
C LEU A 481 -16.16 46.47 22.40
N LEU A 482 -16.23 45.63 23.43
CA LEU A 482 -17.39 45.51 24.34
C LEU A 482 -17.34 46.57 25.44
N THR A 483 -17.42 47.83 25.03
CA THR A 483 -17.55 48.96 25.96
C THR A 483 -18.90 48.94 26.66
N GLU A 484 -19.01 49.66 27.80
CA GLU A 484 -20.27 49.83 28.52
C GLU A 484 -21.36 50.41 27.61
N GLU A 485 -21.02 51.42 26.82
CA GLU A 485 -21.94 52.06 25.87
C GLU A 485 -22.50 51.06 24.85
N TYR A 486 -21.64 50.19 24.31
CA TYR A 486 -22.06 49.15 23.38
C TYR A 486 -22.96 48.11 24.06
N ILE A 487 -22.54 47.59 25.23
CA ILE A 487 -23.28 46.55 25.97
C ILE A 487 -24.67 47.05 26.38
N ASN A 488 -24.78 48.31 26.79
CA ASN A 488 -26.04 48.92 27.23
C ASN A 488 -27.12 48.95 26.14
N GLN A 489 -26.77 48.85 24.87
CA GLN A 489 -27.72 48.73 23.75
C GLN A 489 -28.55 47.44 23.81
N PHE A 490 -28.09 46.43 24.55
CA PHE A 490 -28.74 45.15 24.67
C PHE A 490 -29.46 44.91 26.00
N LYS A 491 -29.67 45.97 26.82
CA LYS A 491 -30.30 45.86 28.15
C LYS A 491 -31.70 45.24 28.13
N ASP A 492 -32.43 45.37 27.03
CA ASP A 492 -33.76 44.79 26.85
C ASP A 492 -33.74 43.31 26.44
N ASN A 493 -32.56 42.72 26.23
CA ASN A 493 -32.35 41.30 25.95
C ASN A 493 -31.42 40.68 26.99
N ASP A 494 -31.98 40.24 28.08
CA ASP A 494 -31.26 39.74 29.26
C ASP A 494 -30.23 38.64 28.90
N VAL A 495 -30.56 37.74 27.97
CA VAL A 495 -29.69 36.64 27.58
C VAL A 495 -28.45 37.15 26.85
N LEU A 496 -28.63 38.03 25.88
CA LEU A 496 -27.53 38.59 25.11
C LEU A 496 -26.71 39.57 25.95
N TYR A 497 -27.36 40.38 26.75
CA TYR A 497 -26.73 41.33 27.68
C TYR A 497 -25.78 40.59 28.65
N GLU A 498 -26.25 39.51 29.30
CA GLU A 498 -25.42 38.73 30.21
C GLU A 498 -24.29 37.99 29.49
N LYS A 499 -24.55 37.43 28.30
CA LYS A 499 -23.54 36.77 27.48
C LYS A 499 -22.40 37.72 27.11
N ILE A 500 -22.69 38.95 26.71
CA ILE A 500 -21.70 39.96 26.34
C ILE A 500 -20.91 40.42 27.58
N ASN A 501 -21.59 40.66 28.71
CA ASN A 501 -20.94 40.99 29.98
C ASN A 501 -20.01 39.85 30.43
N GLN A 502 -20.41 38.58 30.21
CA GLN A 502 -19.55 37.42 30.55
C GLN A 502 -18.24 37.45 29.80
N LEU A 503 -18.20 37.92 28.56
CA LEU A 503 -16.94 38.03 27.77
C LEU A 503 -15.97 39.06 28.39
N ASN A 504 -16.47 40.10 29.05
CA ASN A 504 -15.63 41.04 29.78
C ASN A 504 -15.09 40.45 31.10
N ARG A 505 -15.83 39.56 31.76
CA ARG A 505 -15.39 38.85 32.96
C ARG A 505 -14.46 37.72 32.62
N ARG A 506 -13.22 37.99 32.26
CA ARG A 506 -12.24 37.01 31.81
C ARG A 506 -10.95 37.10 32.62
N THR A 507 -10.22 36.00 32.61
CA THR A 507 -8.81 35.97 33.01
C THR A 507 -8.00 35.46 31.83
N GLU A 508 -6.90 36.13 31.54
CA GLU A 508 -6.01 35.79 30.41
C GLU A 508 -4.54 35.86 30.86
N GLY A 509 -3.65 35.22 30.13
CA GLY A 509 -2.21 35.26 30.33
C GLY A 509 -1.52 36.16 29.32
N ARG A 510 -0.45 36.82 29.74
CA ARG A 510 0.46 37.53 28.84
C ARG A 510 1.89 37.12 29.14
N ILE A 511 2.61 36.64 28.13
CA ILE A 511 4.03 36.34 28.29
C ILE A 511 4.80 37.65 28.39
N ILE A 512 5.56 37.80 29.46
CA ILE A 512 6.36 39.01 29.73
C ILE A 512 7.85 38.78 29.69
N SER A 513 8.30 37.52 29.81
CA SER A 513 9.68 37.15 29.66
C SER A 513 9.80 35.68 29.21
N LYS A 514 10.86 35.38 28.50
CA LYS A 514 11.31 34.02 28.14
C LYS A 514 12.68 33.67 28.73
N ASP A 515 13.12 34.47 29.70
CA ASP A 515 14.47 34.38 30.26
C ASP A 515 14.40 34.03 31.75
N PHE A 516 13.41 33.26 32.18
CA PHE A 516 13.33 32.86 33.59
C PHE A 516 14.53 31.97 33.96
N ASN A 517 15.25 32.44 34.95
CA ASN A 517 16.32 31.68 35.58
C ASN A 517 16.06 31.57 37.08
N PRO A 518 15.86 30.36 37.64
CA PRO A 518 15.48 30.19 39.04
C PRO A 518 16.57 30.66 40.03
N VAL A 519 17.81 30.88 39.58
CA VAL A 519 18.91 31.37 40.39
C VAL A 519 18.95 32.89 40.49
N THR A 520 18.63 33.56 39.39
CA THR A 520 18.83 35.03 39.24
C THR A 520 17.51 35.83 39.20
N PHE A 521 16.38 35.14 39.02
CA PHE A 521 15.09 35.85 38.90
C PHE A 521 14.61 36.36 40.27
N PRO A 522 14.04 37.57 40.35
CA PRO A 522 13.58 38.16 41.60
C PRO A 522 12.55 37.30 42.33
N GLU A 523 12.55 37.35 43.66
CA GLU A 523 11.55 36.69 44.47
C GLU A 523 10.14 37.27 44.20
N ALA A 524 9.12 36.39 44.25
CA ALA A 524 7.74 36.79 44.08
C ALA A 524 7.26 37.61 45.28
N SER A 525 6.41 38.60 45.05
CA SER A 525 5.83 39.38 46.12
C SER A 525 4.95 38.54 47.03
N LYS A 526 5.16 38.61 48.32
CA LYS A 526 4.33 37.92 49.35
C LYS A 526 2.86 38.40 49.34
N GLU A 527 2.60 39.60 48.83
CA GLU A 527 1.27 40.15 48.67
C GLU A 527 0.39 39.37 47.70
N TYR A 528 0.97 38.65 46.76
CA TYR A 528 0.24 37.87 45.75
C TYR A 528 -0.60 36.74 46.37
N LEU A 529 -0.23 36.27 47.54
CA LEU A 529 -0.97 35.25 48.31
C LEU A 529 -2.07 35.84 49.19
N GLN A 530 -2.19 37.17 49.27
CA GLN A 530 -3.15 37.86 50.17
C GLN A 530 -4.27 38.47 49.31
N PHE A 531 -5.53 38.34 49.78
CA PHE A 531 -6.66 39.03 49.16
C PHE A 531 -6.82 40.43 49.76
N ILE A 532 -7.20 41.39 48.91
CA ILE A 532 -7.54 42.74 49.34
C ILE A 532 -8.96 42.69 49.88
N VAL A 533 -9.12 42.96 51.19
CA VAL A 533 -10.41 43.03 51.84
C VAL A 533 -10.70 44.51 52.14
N THR A 534 -11.74 45.05 51.52
CA THR A 534 -12.21 46.39 51.84
C THR A 534 -12.93 46.37 53.19
N PRO A 535 -12.60 47.22 54.10
CA PRO A 535 -13.46 47.40 55.29
C PRO A 535 -14.90 47.72 54.86
N LYS A 536 -15.86 47.04 55.49
CA LYS A 536 -17.28 47.29 55.27
C LYS A 536 -17.66 48.72 55.68
#